data_4905b0a2f044b49f8934b60277c12072
#
_entry.id   4905b0a2f044b49f8934b60277c12072
#
_cell.length_a   1.000
_cell.length_b   1.000
_cell.length_c   1.000
_cell.angle_alpha   90.00
_cell.angle_beta   90.00
_cell.angle_gamma   90.00
#
_symmetry.space_group_name_H-M   'P 1'
#
loop_
_entity.id
_entity.type
_entity.pdbx_description
1 polymer ?
#
loop_
_entity_poly.entity_id
_entity_poly.type
_entity_poly.pdbx_seq_one_letter_code
_entity_poly.pdbx_strand_id
1 'polypeptide(L)'
;VSHLHEDKKILNRVRRLKGQIHAVEAALTQPEPSCIDILQQVAAIKGAVNGLMSELIEEHLREHVIQDPEAVNEQDLQEFLKLLKRYG
;
A
#
# COMPACT_ATOMS: atom_id res chain seq x y z
N VAL A 1 -16.91 -10.35 9.69
CA VAL A 1 -15.58 -10.95 9.80
C VAL A 1 -14.71 -10.46 8.65
N SER A 2 -13.54 -9.98 8.97
CA SER A 2 -12.61 -9.51 7.96
C SER A 2 -11.93 -10.68 7.27
N HIS A 3 -11.75 -10.57 5.95
CA HIS A 3 -11.03 -11.55 5.15
C HIS A 3 -9.58 -11.14 4.88
N LEU A 4 -9.05 -10.18 5.66
CA LEU A 4 -7.70 -9.67 5.45
C LEU A 4 -6.64 -10.77 5.51
N HIS A 5 -6.81 -11.73 6.40
CA HIS A 5 -5.86 -12.83 6.53
C HIS A 5 -5.86 -13.77 5.31
N GLU A 6 -6.90 -13.73 4.50
CA GLU A 6 -7.03 -14.53 3.28
C GLU A 6 -6.69 -13.74 2.03
N ASP A 7 -6.48 -12.44 2.16
CA ASP A 7 -6.23 -11.57 1.02
C ASP A 7 -4.75 -11.65 0.61
N LYS A 8 -4.51 -12.42 -0.43
CA LYS A 8 -3.16 -12.63 -0.95
C LYS A 8 -2.56 -11.35 -1.54
N LYS A 9 -3.41 -10.47 -2.07
CA LYS A 9 -2.97 -9.21 -2.67
C LYS A 9 -2.38 -8.29 -1.60
N ILE A 10 -3.07 -8.15 -0.47
CA ILE A 10 -2.59 -7.37 0.67
C ILE A 10 -1.32 -7.99 1.26
N LEU A 11 -1.33 -9.29 1.47
CA LEU A 11 -0.17 -10.00 2.00
C LEU A 11 1.05 -9.85 1.09
N ASN A 12 0.86 -9.93 -0.23
CA ASN A 12 1.96 -9.77 -1.17
C ASN A 12 2.50 -8.35 -1.17
N ARG A 13 1.66 -7.34 -0.96
CA ARG A 13 2.10 -5.95 -0.81
C ARG A 13 2.98 -5.80 0.44
N VAL A 14 2.58 -6.43 1.55
CA VAL A 14 3.36 -6.39 2.80
C VAL A 14 4.71 -7.08 2.60
N ARG A 15 4.72 -8.23 1.94
CA ARG A 15 5.96 -8.97 1.67
C ARG A 15 6.91 -8.17 0.79
N ARG A 16 6.37 -7.45 -0.19
CA ARG A 16 7.17 -6.58 -1.05
C ARG A 16 7.79 -5.43 -0.25
N LEU A 17 7.01 -4.79 0.63
CA LEU A 17 7.50 -3.75 1.52
C LEU A 17 8.62 -4.26 2.43
N LYS A 18 8.44 -5.44 2.97
CA LYS A 18 9.45 -6.09 3.82
C LYS A 18 10.76 -6.25 3.06
N GLY A 19 10.70 -6.69 1.79
CA GLY A 19 11.88 -6.81 0.95
C GLY A 19 12.51 -5.46 0.64
N GLN A 20 11.70 -4.43 0.39
CA GLN A 20 12.20 -3.08 0.13
C GLN A 20 12.89 -2.48 1.36
N ILE A 21 12.32 -2.69 2.54
CA ILE A 21 12.95 -2.23 3.79
C ILE A 21 14.26 -2.97 4.04
N HIS A 22 14.28 -4.26 3.80
CA HIS A 22 15.50 -5.05 3.90
C HIS A 22 16.60 -4.52 2.96
N ALA A 23 16.22 -4.13 1.74
CA ALA A 23 17.17 -3.56 0.78
C ALA A 23 17.76 -2.23 1.27
N VAL A 24 16.94 -1.38 1.92
CA VAL A 24 17.44 -0.13 2.52
C VAL A 24 18.43 -0.43 3.65
N GLU A 25 18.09 -1.38 4.50
CA GLU A 25 19.00 -1.79 5.57
C GLU A 25 20.34 -2.27 5.01
N ALA A 26 20.30 -3.11 3.97
CA ALA A 26 21.52 -3.60 3.33
C ALA A 26 22.34 -2.46 2.71
N ALA A 27 21.66 -1.49 2.08
CA ALA A 27 22.32 -0.34 1.48
C ALA A 27 23.03 0.52 2.53
N LEU A 28 22.41 0.70 3.69
CA LEU A 28 22.98 1.49 4.78
C LEU A 28 24.20 0.83 5.41
N THR A 29 24.37 -0.48 5.27
CA THR A 29 25.51 -1.20 5.81
C THR A 29 26.72 -1.22 4.89
N GLN A 30 26.62 -0.65 3.69
CA GLN A 30 27.75 -0.52 2.78
C GLN A 30 28.79 0.49 3.32
N PRO A 31 30.07 0.35 2.96
CA PRO A 31 31.10 1.29 3.45
C PRO A 31 30.84 2.74 3.03
N GLU A 32 30.32 2.96 1.83
CA GLU A 32 30.00 4.28 1.31
C GLU A 32 28.60 4.27 0.71
N PRO A 33 27.56 4.33 1.57
CA PRO A 33 26.19 4.29 1.05
C PRO A 33 25.87 5.54 0.25
N SER A 34 25.19 5.35 -0.88
CA SER A 34 24.73 6.48 -1.71
C SER A 34 23.45 7.06 -1.10
N CYS A 35 23.56 8.29 -0.61
CA CYS A 35 22.42 8.98 -0.02
C CYS A 35 21.27 9.13 -1.01
N ILE A 36 21.55 9.47 -2.26
CA ILE A 36 20.49 9.64 -3.27
C ILE A 36 19.80 8.31 -3.60
N ASP A 37 20.56 7.21 -3.65
CA ASP A 37 19.97 5.90 -3.91
C ASP A 37 19.06 5.47 -2.76
N ILE A 38 19.47 5.74 -1.53
CA ILE A 38 18.66 5.43 -0.35
C ILE A 38 17.39 6.27 -0.34
N LEU A 39 17.49 7.56 -0.68
CA LEU A 39 16.31 8.42 -0.80
C LEU A 39 15.33 7.91 -1.85
N GLN A 40 15.83 7.45 -2.99
CA GLN A 40 14.98 6.86 -4.03
C GLN A 40 14.28 5.59 -3.54
N GLN A 41 15.00 4.74 -2.82
CA GLN A 41 14.42 3.52 -2.24
C GLN A 41 13.33 3.85 -1.22
N VAL A 42 13.56 4.84 -0.36
CA VAL A 42 12.57 5.27 0.63
C VAL A 42 11.35 5.88 -0.04
N ALA A 43 11.54 6.67 -1.11
CA ALA A 43 10.43 7.22 -1.88
C ALA A 43 9.56 6.11 -2.48
N ALA A 44 10.19 5.03 -2.98
CA ALA A 44 9.47 3.87 -3.50
C ALA A 44 8.67 3.17 -2.39
N ILE A 45 9.25 3.05 -1.19
CA ILE A 45 8.57 2.48 -0.02
C ILE A 45 7.35 3.33 0.36
N LYS A 46 7.49 4.65 0.37
CA LYS A 46 6.37 5.56 0.64
C LYS A 46 5.22 5.32 -0.34
N GLY A 47 5.51 5.20 -1.64
CA GLY A 47 4.50 4.90 -2.63
C GLY A 47 3.85 3.53 -2.41
N ALA A 48 4.62 2.52 -2.04
CA ALA A 48 4.10 1.19 -1.76
C ALA A 48 3.22 1.18 -0.50
N VAL A 49 3.57 1.95 0.54
CA VAL A 49 2.73 2.11 1.74
C VAL A 49 1.41 2.78 1.37
N ASN A 50 1.43 3.80 0.52
CA ASN A 50 0.21 4.45 0.05
C ASN A 50 -0.70 3.46 -0.71
N GLY A 51 -0.11 2.58 -1.52
CA GLY A 51 -0.85 1.53 -2.22
C GLY A 51 -1.49 0.54 -1.25
N LEU A 52 -0.74 0.14 -0.23
CA LEU A 52 -1.25 -0.75 0.82
C LEU A 52 -2.40 -0.09 1.57
N MET A 53 -2.26 1.17 1.94
CA MET A 53 -3.32 1.93 2.63
C MET A 53 -4.60 1.98 1.78
N SER A 54 -4.47 2.25 0.48
CA SER A 54 -5.63 2.29 -0.42
C SER A 54 -6.35 0.95 -0.48
N GLU A 55 -5.60 -0.15 -0.55
CA GLU A 55 -6.19 -1.50 -0.57
C GLU A 55 -6.92 -1.80 0.75
N LEU A 56 -6.33 -1.40 1.88
CA LEU A 56 -6.95 -1.61 3.19
C LEU A 56 -8.21 -0.75 3.35
N ILE A 57 -8.18 0.49 2.89
CA ILE A 57 -9.36 1.37 2.92
C ILE A 57 -10.48 0.77 2.08
N GLU A 58 -10.17 0.31 0.87
CA GLU A 58 -11.17 -0.30 0.00
C GLU A 58 -11.78 -1.54 0.64
N GLU A 59 -10.95 -2.40 1.22
CA GLU A 59 -11.40 -3.61 1.90
C GLU A 59 -12.33 -3.27 3.06
N HIS A 60 -11.94 -2.28 3.87
CA HIS A 60 -12.74 -1.84 5.01
C HIS A 60 -14.10 -1.29 4.57
N LEU A 61 -14.11 -0.44 3.54
CA LEU A 61 -15.35 0.14 3.01
C LEU A 61 -16.30 -0.95 2.52
N ARG A 62 -15.79 -1.90 1.75
CA ARG A 62 -16.62 -2.96 1.17
C ARG A 62 -17.17 -3.92 2.21
N GLU A 63 -16.39 -4.25 3.23
CA GLU A 63 -16.80 -5.24 4.23
C GLU A 63 -17.58 -4.64 5.40
N HIS A 64 -17.28 -3.40 5.80
CA HIS A 64 -17.78 -2.85 7.06
C HIS A 64 -18.62 -1.60 6.92
N VAL A 65 -18.53 -0.89 5.80
CA VAL A 65 -19.24 0.38 5.62
C VAL A 65 -20.34 0.26 4.59
N ILE A 66 -20.08 -0.36 3.45
CA ILE A 66 -21.03 -0.52 2.37
C ILE A 66 -21.87 -1.76 2.65
N GLN A 67 -23.17 -1.57 2.92
CA GLN A 67 -24.07 -2.67 3.26
C GLN A 67 -24.70 -3.32 2.03
N ASP A 68 -24.87 -2.54 0.96
CA ASP A 68 -25.42 -3.02 -0.30
C ASP A 68 -24.42 -2.81 -1.42
N PRO A 69 -23.68 -3.85 -1.82
CA PRO A 69 -22.68 -3.70 -2.87
C PRO A 69 -23.25 -3.25 -4.22
N GLU A 70 -24.53 -3.56 -4.49
CA GLU A 70 -25.15 -3.16 -5.75
C GLU A 70 -25.50 -1.67 -5.80
N ALA A 71 -25.59 -1.03 -4.64
CA ALA A 71 -25.85 0.40 -4.55
C ALA A 71 -24.59 1.25 -4.75
N VAL A 72 -23.43 0.63 -4.86
CA VAL A 72 -22.15 1.32 -4.99
C VAL A 72 -21.94 1.77 -6.43
N ASN A 73 -21.61 3.05 -6.59
CA ASN A 73 -21.08 3.53 -7.86
C ASN A 73 -19.58 3.18 -7.92
N GLU A 74 -19.25 2.11 -8.65
CA GLU A 74 -17.88 1.61 -8.71
C GLU A 74 -16.92 2.65 -9.29
N GLN A 75 -17.34 3.40 -10.29
CA GLN A 75 -16.49 4.41 -10.89
C GLN A 75 -16.15 5.51 -9.90
N ASP A 76 -17.12 6.03 -9.17
CA ASP A 76 -16.90 7.05 -8.14
C ASP A 76 -16.03 6.52 -7.01
N LEU A 77 -16.25 5.29 -6.59
CA LEU A 77 -15.44 4.67 -5.55
C LEU A 77 -13.97 4.60 -5.97
N GLN A 78 -13.71 4.15 -7.19
CA GLN A 78 -12.35 4.05 -7.70
C GLN A 78 -11.69 5.43 -7.84
N GLU A 79 -12.44 6.43 -8.27
CA GLU A 79 -11.94 7.81 -8.35
C GLU A 79 -11.58 8.37 -6.97
N PHE A 80 -12.43 8.09 -5.98
CA PHE A 80 -12.18 8.49 -4.60
C PHE A 80 -10.91 7.84 -4.04
N LEU A 81 -10.75 6.54 -4.27
CA LEU A 81 -9.56 5.82 -3.81
C LEU A 81 -8.28 6.33 -4.47
N LYS A 82 -8.34 6.67 -5.75
CA LYS A 82 -7.21 7.31 -6.44
C LYS A 82 -6.86 8.66 -5.83
N LEU A 83 -7.87 9.43 -5.47
CA LEU A 83 -7.68 10.73 -4.83
C LEU A 83 -6.99 10.59 -3.47
N LEU A 84 -7.45 9.65 -2.65
CA LEU A 84 -6.83 9.36 -1.37
C LEU A 84 -5.36 8.96 -1.53
N LYS A 85 -5.06 8.15 -2.53
CA LYS A 85 -3.70 7.69 -2.81
C LYS A 85 -2.79 8.86 -3.17
N ARG A 86 -3.32 9.86 -3.89
CA ARG A 86 -2.56 11.06 -4.29
C ARG A 86 -2.17 11.91 -3.08
N TYR A 87 -3.03 12.01 -2.08
CA TYR A 87 -2.82 12.83 -0.89
C TYR A 87 -2.23 12.06 0.30
N GLY A 88 -1.99 10.78 0.11
CA GLY A 88 -1.39 9.94 1.13
C GLY A 88 0.11 10.10 1.29
#